data_aa6babcb21c5315e0f5e2e76ab18cb97
#
_entry.id   aa6babcb21c5315e0f5e2e76ab18cb97
#
_cell.length_a   1.000
_cell.length_b   1.000
_cell.length_c   1.000
_cell.angle_alpha   90.00
_cell.angle_beta   90.00
_cell.angle_gamma   90.00
#
_symmetry.space_group_name_H-M   'P 1'
#
loop_
_entity.id
_entity.type
_entity.pdbx_description
1 polymer ?
#
loop_
_entity_poly.entity_id
_entity_poly.type
_entity_poly.pdbx_seq_one_letter_code
_entity_poly.pdbx_strand_id
1 'polypeptide(L)'
;MLYGHVIVSSSDWIFEGQLPEPNEVSNGKLTYPDGSHYEGQILNFKRYGKGTLTDPAGGKTYGVWKDQLHVTNAIRTDSEGIIWKGTFKNQQPDGFMRIQMPNGQGYDGVWEQGEMVRVLSVRNKTKSPNHYVVH
;
A
#
# COMPACT_ATOMS: atom_id res chain seq x y z
N MET A 1 3.93 -34.49 2.38
CA MET A 1 3.93 -33.61 2.23
C MET A 1 3.14 -32.96 2.83
N LEU A 2 3.30 -32.27 3.32
CA LEU A 2 2.72 -31.63 3.87
C LEU A 2 2.71 -30.48 3.84
N TYR A 3 2.31 -30.02 3.67
CA TYR A 3 2.24 -28.88 3.44
C TYR A 3 1.22 -28.25 4.07
N GLY A 4 1.02 -28.42 5.16
CA GLY A 4 -0.01 -27.87 5.93
C GLY A 4 0.26 -26.44 6.23
N HIS A 5 -0.72 -25.79 6.81
CA HIS A 5 -0.65 -24.45 7.33
C HIS A 5 0.34 -24.42 8.49
N VAL A 6 1.27 -23.49 8.45
CA VAL A 6 2.29 -23.36 9.50
C VAL A 6 2.32 -21.94 10.01
N ILE A 7 2.86 -21.79 11.23
CA ILE A 7 3.15 -20.49 11.83
C ILE A 7 4.63 -20.45 12.13
N VAL A 8 5.31 -19.45 11.61
CA VAL A 8 6.75 -19.24 11.84
C VAL A 8 6.93 -17.91 12.52
N SER A 9 7.65 -17.87 13.62
CA SER A 9 7.85 -16.66 14.41
C SER A 9 9.27 -16.17 14.33
N SER A 10 9.41 -14.86 14.27
CA SER A 10 10.69 -14.17 14.41
C SER A 10 10.46 -12.99 15.33
N SER A 11 11.53 -12.26 15.67
CA SER A 11 11.38 -11.06 16.51
C SER A 11 10.67 -9.93 15.77
N ASP A 12 10.70 -9.94 14.43
CA ASP A 12 10.20 -8.85 13.63
C ASP A 12 8.86 -9.13 12.95
N TRP A 13 8.45 -10.40 12.92
CA TRP A 13 7.21 -10.77 12.23
C TRP A 13 6.76 -12.17 12.64
N ILE A 14 5.49 -12.45 12.42
CA ILE A 14 4.92 -13.78 12.51
C ILE A 14 4.35 -14.12 11.14
N PHE A 15 4.78 -15.23 10.55
CA PHE A 15 4.27 -15.71 9.27
C PHE A 15 3.21 -16.78 9.50
N GLU A 16 2.15 -16.71 8.71
CA GLU A 16 1.11 -17.73 8.73
C GLU A 16 0.74 -18.08 7.30
N GLY A 17 0.79 -19.38 6.96
CA GLY A 17 0.49 -19.85 5.62
C GLY A 17 1.17 -21.16 5.33
N GLN A 18 1.34 -21.49 4.05
CA GLN A 18 2.12 -22.63 3.64
C GLN A 18 3.59 -22.30 3.79
N LEU A 19 4.40 -23.26 4.26
CA LEU A 19 5.82 -23.05 4.44
C LEU A 19 6.46 -22.70 3.09
N PRO A 20 7.10 -21.53 2.97
CA PRO A 20 7.68 -21.13 1.70
C PRO A 20 8.99 -21.86 1.42
N GLU A 21 9.25 -22.13 0.16
CA GLU A 21 10.55 -22.61 -0.28
C GLU A 21 11.50 -21.42 -0.39
N PRO A 22 12.78 -21.60 -0.06
CA PRO A 22 13.75 -20.50 -0.20
C PRO A 22 13.79 -19.94 -1.61
N ASN A 23 13.80 -18.63 -1.72
CA ASN A 23 13.89 -17.91 -2.99
C ASN A 23 12.73 -18.18 -3.97
N GLU A 24 11.63 -18.70 -3.47
CA GLU A 24 10.41 -18.86 -4.26
C GLU A 24 9.30 -18.00 -3.68
N VAL A 25 8.49 -17.43 -4.55
CA VAL A 25 7.35 -16.62 -4.13
C VAL A 25 6.26 -17.54 -3.60
N SER A 26 5.71 -17.19 -2.47
CA SER A 26 4.58 -17.91 -1.88
C SER A 26 3.50 -16.91 -1.49
N ASN A 27 2.42 -17.40 -0.90
CA ASN A 27 1.34 -16.56 -0.40
C ASN A 27 1.19 -16.80 1.09
N GLY A 28 0.91 -15.73 1.82
CA GLY A 28 0.73 -15.86 3.24
C GLY A 28 0.41 -14.54 3.92
N LYS A 29 0.47 -14.57 5.23
CA LYS A 29 0.21 -13.41 6.07
C LYS A 29 1.40 -13.17 6.96
N LEU A 30 1.84 -11.92 7.04
CA LEU A 30 2.87 -11.48 7.98
C LEU A 30 2.22 -10.51 8.96
N THR A 31 2.43 -10.74 10.24
CA THR A 31 1.98 -9.84 11.29
C THR A 31 3.19 -9.24 11.96
N TYR A 32 3.18 -7.92 12.14
CA TYR A 32 4.30 -7.17 12.68
C TYR A 32 4.04 -6.75 14.12
N PRO A 33 5.09 -6.43 14.88
CA PRO A 33 4.93 -6.11 16.30
C PRO A 33 4.02 -4.91 16.59
N ASP A 34 3.90 -3.96 15.65
CA ASP A 34 3.04 -2.80 15.84
C ASP A 34 1.56 -3.08 15.59
N GLY A 35 1.22 -4.31 15.20
CA GLY A 35 -0.14 -4.69 14.89
C GLY A 35 -0.51 -4.58 13.42
N SER A 36 0.35 -4.01 12.60
CA SER A 36 0.13 -4.03 11.16
C SER A 36 0.28 -5.45 10.63
N HIS A 37 -0.33 -5.72 9.48
CA HIS A 37 -0.21 -7.03 8.85
C HIS A 37 -0.28 -6.92 7.34
N TYR A 38 0.36 -7.87 6.69
CA TYR A 38 0.42 -7.95 5.24
C TYR A 38 -0.15 -9.29 4.79
N GLU A 39 -0.95 -9.27 3.75
CA GLU A 39 -1.45 -10.48 3.11
C GLU A 39 -1.20 -10.40 1.62
N GLY A 40 -0.58 -11.43 1.07
CA GLY A 40 -0.30 -11.47 -0.36
C GLY A 40 0.93 -12.30 -0.67
N GLN A 41 1.60 -11.92 -1.74
CA GLN A 41 2.79 -12.62 -2.17
C GLN A 41 3.97 -12.27 -1.26
N ILE A 42 4.76 -13.28 -0.96
CA ILE A 42 5.84 -13.20 0.00
C ILE A 42 7.06 -13.89 -0.59
N LEU A 43 8.23 -13.29 -0.41
CA LEU A 43 9.50 -13.88 -0.82
C LEU A 43 10.45 -13.82 0.38
N ASN A 44 10.91 -14.99 0.82
CA ASN A 44 11.81 -15.12 1.98
C ASN A 44 11.29 -14.34 3.19
N PHE A 45 9.98 -14.50 3.49
CA PHE A 45 9.30 -13.86 4.62
C PHE A 45 9.25 -12.34 4.53
N LYS A 46 9.31 -11.79 3.33
CA LYS A 46 9.20 -10.35 3.09
C LYS A 46 8.13 -10.06 2.07
N ARG A 47 7.53 -8.88 2.14
CA ARG A 47 6.56 -8.45 1.16
C ARG A 47 7.21 -8.42 -0.22
N TYR A 48 6.51 -9.00 -1.20
CA TYR A 48 7.00 -9.05 -2.56
C TYR A 48 5.83 -9.29 -3.51
N GLY A 49 5.80 -8.55 -4.65
CA GLY A 49 4.70 -8.73 -5.59
C GLY A 49 3.39 -8.17 -5.06
N LYS A 50 2.28 -8.77 -5.47
CA LYS A 50 0.95 -8.24 -5.14
C LYS A 50 0.56 -8.55 -3.71
N GLY A 51 0.11 -7.55 -3.00
CA GLY A 51 -0.34 -7.76 -1.63
C GLY A 51 -0.90 -6.51 -0.99
N THR A 52 -1.48 -6.67 0.19
CA THR A 52 -2.12 -5.60 0.94
C THR A 52 -1.51 -5.50 2.33
N LEU A 53 -1.02 -4.32 2.66
CA LEU A 53 -0.56 -4.00 4.00
C LEU A 53 -1.66 -3.22 4.71
N THR A 54 -2.07 -3.68 5.88
CA THR A 54 -3.04 -2.98 6.73
C THR A 54 -2.29 -2.41 7.92
N ASP A 55 -2.39 -1.09 8.12
CA ASP A 55 -1.70 -0.45 9.24
C ASP A 55 -2.52 -0.58 10.53
N PRO A 56 -1.94 -0.23 11.70
CA PRO A 56 -2.66 -0.41 12.96
C PRO A 56 -3.92 0.42 13.07
N ALA A 57 -4.03 1.52 12.34
CA ALA A 57 -5.23 2.36 12.35
C ALA A 57 -6.31 1.87 11.40
N GLY A 58 -6.03 0.83 10.61
CA GLY A 58 -6.99 0.24 9.70
C GLY A 58 -6.86 0.70 8.26
N GLY A 59 -5.93 1.60 7.97
CA GLY A 59 -5.65 1.99 6.58
C GLY A 59 -5.02 0.83 5.82
N LYS A 60 -5.28 0.76 4.51
CA LYS A 60 -4.81 -0.35 3.68
C LYS A 60 -4.06 0.17 2.47
N THR A 61 -2.95 -0.48 2.15
CA THR A 61 -2.17 -0.19 0.95
C THR A 61 -2.05 -1.46 0.13
N TYR A 62 -2.72 -1.47 -1.02
CA TYR A 62 -2.62 -2.56 -1.98
C TYR A 62 -1.74 -2.13 -3.13
N GLY A 63 -0.86 -3.02 -3.59
CA GLY A 63 -0.04 -2.70 -4.74
C GLY A 63 0.96 -3.79 -5.05
N VAL A 64 1.96 -3.41 -5.85
CA VAL A 64 3.04 -4.33 -6.22
C VAL A 64 4.26 -3.95 -5.39
N TRP A 65 4.59 -4.79 -4.44
CA TRP A 65 5.68 -4.57 -3.50
C TRP A 65 6.99 -5.00 -4.14
N LYS A 66 7.93 -4.09 -4.19
CA LYS A 66 9.28 -4.38 -4.67
C LYS A 66 10.16 -4.89 -3.54
N ASP A 67 9.87 -4.40 -2.34
CA ASP A 67 10.50 -4.85 -1.11
C ASP A 67 9.67 -4.32 0.06
N GLN A 68 10.19 -4.38 1.27
CA GLN A 68 9.48 -3.94 2.47
C GLN A 68 9.14 -2.44 2.47
N LEU A 69 9.84 -1.64 1.68
CA LEU A 69 9.75 -0.19 1.75
C LEU A 69 9.26 0.48 0.47
N HIS A 70 9.02 -0.29 -0.58
CA HIS A 70 8.70 0.29 -1.89
C HIS A 70 7.54 -0.45 -2.53
N VAL A 71 6.44 0.25 -2.75
CA VAL A 71 5.26 -0.31 -3.40
C VAL A 71 4.86 0.59 -4.57
N THR A 72 4.63 -0.02 -5.73
CA THR A 72 4.23 0.68 -6.96
C THR A 72 2.82 0.31 -7.33
N ASN A 73 2.19 1.11 -8.19
CA ASN A 73 0.79 0.92 -8.61
C ASN A 73 -0.10 0.72 -7.39
N ALA A 74 0.17 1.52 -6.36
CA ALA A 74 -0.49 1.34 -5.08
C ALA A 74 -1.81 2.10 -5.03
N ILE A 75 -2.76 1.50 -4.32
CA ILE A 75 -3.99 2.16 -3.91
C ILE A 75 -4.01 2.09 -2.39
N ARG A 76 -3.91 3.25 -1.77
CA ARG A 76 -3.94 3.35 -0.32
C ARG A 76 -5.22 4.02 0.11
N THR A 77 -5.97 3.37 0.99
CA THR A 77 -7.14 3.96 1.62
C THR A 77 -6.80 4.13 3.09
N ASP A 78 -6.73 5.36 3.56
CA ASP A 78 -6.39 5.57 4.97
C ASP A 78 -7.64 5.47 5.85
N SER A 79 -7.44 5.57 7.15
CA SER A 79 -8.54 5.39 8.12
C SER A 79 -9.58 6.49 8.03
N GLU A 80 -9.30 7.59 7.36
CA GLU A 80 -10.25 8.68 7.16
C GLU A 80 -10.98 8.61 5.83
N GLY A 81 -10.69 7.57 5.02
CA GLY A 81 -11.36 7.38 3.74
C GLY A 81 -10.73 8.11 2.58
N ILE A 82 -9.56 8.69 2.76
CA ILE A 82 -8.82 9.32 1.66
C ILE A 82 -8.15 8.23 0.85
N ILE A 83 -8.29 8.30 -0.48
CA ILE A 83 -7.72 7.32 -1.40
C ILE A 83 -6.53 7.96 -2.11
N TRP A 84 -5.40 7.26 -2.07
CA TRP A 84 -4.15 7.69 -2.69
C TRP A 84 -3.76 6.67 -3.74
N LYS A 85 -3.44 7.12 -4.94
CA LYS A 85 -3.00 6.21 -6.02
C LYS A 85 -1.66 6.66 -6.55
N GLY A 86 -0.67 5.78 -6.46
CA GLY A 86 0.68 6.08 -6.95
C GLY A 86 1.72 5.18 -6.34
N THR A 87 2.93 5.69 -6.23
CA THR A 87 4.07 4.96 -5.67
C THR A 87 4.38 5.49 -4.28
N PHE A 88 4.67 4.56 -3.37
CA PHE A 88 5.09 4.90 -2.01
C PHE A 88 6.48 4.33 -1.76
N LYS A 89 7.33 5.14 -1.16
CA LYS A 89 8.67 4.73 -0.70
C LYS A 89 8.79 5.09 0.76
N ASN A 90 9.24 4.15 1.58
CA ASN A 90 9.33 4.36 3.03
C ASN A 90 8.00 4.84 3.60
N GLN A 91 6.88 4.28 3.08
CA GLN A 91 5.52 4.61 3.50
C GLN A 91 5.11 6.05 3.19
N GLN A 92 5.84 6.75 2.34
CA GLN A 92 5.55 8.13 1.95
C GLN A 92 5.25 8.21 0.46
N PRO A 93 4.33 9.09 0.05
CA PRO A 93 4.08 9.30 -1.38
C PRO A 93 5.36 9.75 -2.07
N ASP A 94 5.57 9.22 -3.27
CA ASP A 94 6.74 9.58 -4.07
C ASP A 94 6.36 9.63 -5.55
N GLY A 95 6.59 10.77 -6.19
CA GLY A 95 6.24 11.00 -7.59
C GLY A 95 4.80 11.43 -7.78
N PHE A 96 4.23 11.09 -8.94
CA PHE A 96 2.85 11.43 -9.26
C PHE A 96 1.90 10.71 -8.32
N MET A 97 0.90 11.46 -7.81
CA MET A 97 -0.08 10.91 -6.90
C MET A 97 -1.45 11.48 -7.23
N ARG A 98 -2.44 10.60 -7.33
CA ARG A 98 -3.85 10.99 -7.44
C ARG A 98 -4.51 10.78 -6.09
N ILE A 99 -5.17 11.83 -5.59
CA ILE A 99 -5.79 11.78 -4.26
C ILE A 99 -7.27 12.05 -4.41
N GLN A 100 -8.08 11.24 -3.74
CA GLN A 100 -9.52 11.41 -3.71
C GLN A 100 -9.99 11.50 -2.27
N MET A 101 -10.70 12.57 -1.95
CA MET A 101 -11.26 12.81 -0.63
C MET A 101 -12.59 12.08 -0.47
N PRO A 102 -13.04 11.82 0.77
CA PRO A 102 -14.33 11.15 0.99
C PRO A 102 -15.53 11.88 0.38
N ASN A 103 -15.45 13.20 0.28
CA ASN A 103 -16.53 13.99 -0.32
C ASN A 103 -16.51 13.97 -1.85
N GLY A 104 -15.58 13.23 -2.45
CA GLY A 104 -15.48 13.09 -3.89
C GLY A 104 -14.61 14.13 -4.57
N GLN A 105 -14.17 15.17 -3.84
CA GLN A 105 -13.17 16.08 -4.36
C GLN A 105 -11.84 15.35 -4.48
N GLY A 106 -11.01 15.80 -5.41
CA GLY A 106 -9.71 15.18 -5.57
C GLY A 106 -8.73 16.11 -6.24
N TYR A 107 -7.47 15.72 -6.21
CA TYR A 107 -6.44 16.46 -6.90
C TYR A 107 -5.29 15.52 -7.26
N ASP A 108 -4.51 15.95 -8.24
CA ASP A 108 -3.32 15.25 -8.69
C ASP A 108 -2.13 16.13 -8.37
N GLY A 109 -1.05 15.53 -7.94
CA GLY A 109 0.13 16.27 -7.57
C GLY A 109 1.40 15.44 -7.74
N VAL A 110 2.52 16.10 -7.51
CA VAL A 110 3.83 15.46 -7.50
C VAL A 110 4.38 15.58 -6.11
N TRP A 111 4.91 14.47 -5.59
CA TRP A 111 5.41 14.36 -4.23
C TRP A 111 6.87 13.94 -4.25
N GLU A 112 7.64 14.48 -3.34
CA GLU A 112 9.03 14.08 -3.13
C GLU A 112 9.24 13.90 -1.65
N GLN A 113 9.64 12.70 -1.24
CA GLN A 113 9.93 12.38 0.16
C GLN A 113 8.79 12.76 1.10
N GLY A 114 7.56 12.48 0.66
CA GLY A 114 6.39 12.73 1.50
C GLY A 114 5.83 14.14 1.45
N GLU A 115 6.45 15.04 0.70
CA GLU A 115 5.98 16.42 0.57
C GLU A 115 5.45 16.68 -0.83
N MET A 116 4.30 17.36 -0.91
CA MET A 116 3.75 17.73 -2.18
C MET A 116 4.49 18.95 -2.72
N VAL A 117 5.18 18.78 -3.86
CA VAL A 117 5.99 19.84 -4.45
C VAL A 117 5.27 20.56 -5.58
N ARG A 118 4.17 19.99 -6.11
CA ARG A 118 3.41 20.62 -7.16
C ARG A 118 2.00 20.06 -7.23
N VAL A 119 1.01 20.92 -7.39
CA VAL A 119 -0.37 20.53 -7.70
C VAL A 119 -0.54 20.61 -9.21
N LEU A 120 -1.04 19.54 -9.83
CA LEU A 120 -1.26 19.49 -11.28
C LEU A 120 -2.69 19.82 -11.64
N SER A 121 -3.67 19.32 -10.89
CA SER A 121 -5.08 19.58 -11.16
C SER A 121 -5.91 19.36 -9.92
N VAL A 122 -7.07 19.99 -9.88
CA VAL A 122 -8.05 19.83 -8.80
C VAL A 122 -9.37 19.41 -9.43
N ARG A 123 -10.00 18.39 -8.86
CA ARG A 123 -11.31 17.92 -9.29
C ARG A 123 -12.34 18.26 -8.23
N ASN A 124 -13.46 18.84 -8.67
CA ASN A 124 -14.50 19.27 -7.75
C ASN A 124 -15.75 18.43 -7.99
N LYS A 125 -16.13 17.62 -7.01
CA LYS A 125 -17.26 16.72 -7.11
C LYS A 125 -18.58 17.43 -7.34
N THR A 126 -18.78 18.63 -6.78
CA THR A 126 -20.07 19.30 -6.79
C THR A 126 -20.43 19.90 -8.14
N LYS A 127 -19.53 19.82 -9.09
CA LYS A 127 -19.74 20.36 -10.42
C LYS A 127 -19.95 19.23 -11.41
N SER A 128 -20.09 19.62 -12.68
CA SER A 128 -20.12 18.65 -13.75
C SER A 128 -18.93 17.69 -13.63
N PRO A 129 -19.08 16.40 -14.02
CA PRO A 129 -17.94 15.47 -13.98
C PRO A 129 -16.74 15.96 -14.78
N ASN A 130 -16.94 16.89 -15.71
CA ASN A 130 -15.86 17.41 -16.54
C ASN A 130 -15.33 18.75 -16.07
N HIS A 131 -15.66 19.14 -14.87
CA HIS A 131 -15.22 20.42 -14.34
C HIS A 131 -13.91 20.25 -13.61
N TYR A 132 -12.88 20.92 -14.08
CA TYR A 132 -11.55 20.86 -13.51
C TYR A 132 -10.98 22.24 -13.29
N VAL A 133 -10.16 22.39 -12.26
CA VAL A 133 -9.36 23.60 -12.04
C VAL A 133 -7.90 23.16 -12.20
N VAL A 134 -7.17 23.88 -13.06
CA VAL A 134 -5.77 23.57 -13.35
C VAL A 134 -4.91 24.72 -12.85
N HIS A 135 -3.84 24.37 -12.18
CA HIS A 135 -2.91 25.33 -11.63
C HIS A 135 -1.52 25.17 -12.20
#